data_2ff3eb4372a506ec197cb065ea50c175
#
_entry.id   2ff3eb4372a506ec197cb065ea50c175
#
_cell.length_a   1.000
_cell.length_b   1.000
_cell.length_c   1.000
_cell.angle_alpha   90.00
_cell.angle_beta   90.00
_cell.angle_gamma   90.00
#
_symmetry.space_group_name_H-M   'P 1'
#
loop_
_entity.id
_entity.type
_entity.pdbx_description
1 polymer ?
#
loop_
_entity_poly.entity_id
_entity_poly.type
_entity_poly.pdbx_seq_one_letter_code
_entity_poly.pdbx_strand_id
1 'polypeptide(L)'
;MTATSLRALENPRGLRSITPYLFPQDPGKLIDYLKRAFGGEQTLRATRPDGTVMHAEVRIGDSSVMMGSPIGRFGPMQSSIYLYVKDCDAVYQQAIQAGGISVFEPVDMQTGERYGAV
;
A
#
# COMPACT_ATOMS: atom_id res chain seq x y z
N MET A 1 5.08 14.99 -10.62
CA MET A 1 6.50 14.89 -10.21
C MET A 1 6.62 13.87 -9.09
N THR A 2 7.66 13.07 -9.15
CA THR A 2 7.93 12.05 -8.13
C THR A 2 8.98 12.55 -7.15
N ALA A 3 8.67 12.50 -5.85
CA ALA A 3 9.65 12.76 -4.82
C ALA A 3 10.32 11.44 -4.42
N THR A 4 11.65 11.44 -4.35
CA THR A 4 12.42 10.26 -3.97
C THR A 4 13.21 10.57 -2.71
N SER A 5 12.94 9.84 -1.65
CA SER A 5 13.71 9.94 -0.42
C SER A 5 14.86 8.95 -0.46
N LEU A 6 16.03 9.42 -0.06
CA LEU A 6 17.24 8.61 -0.01
C LEU A 6 17.73 8.51 1.41
N ARG A 7 18.08 7.31 1.82
CA ARG A 7 18.58 7.08 3.18
C ARG A 7 19.82 6.20 3.13
N ALA A 8 20.87 6.70 3.75
CA ALA A 8 22.17 6.04 3.78
C ALA A 8 22.26 5.11 4.99
N LEU A 9 21.48 4.05 5.01
CA LEU A 9 21.63 3.03 6.03
C LEU A 9 21.29 1.67 5.48
N GLU A 10 21.83 0.66 6.13
CA GLU A 10 21.51 -0.72 5.81
C GLU A 10 20.04 -0.99 6.09
N ASN A 11 19.57 -2.09 5.58
CA ASN A 11 18.16 -2.50 5.66
C ASN A 11 17.89 -3.38 6.89
N PRO A 12 17.80 -2.80 8.12
CA PRO A 12 17.73 -3.59 9.34
C PRO A 12 16.41 -4.31 9.55
N ARG A 13 15.38 -3.94 8.77
CA ARG A 13 14.05 -4.52 8.90
C ARG A 13 13.69 -5.44 7.75
N GLY A 14 14.65 -5.82 6.90
CA GLY A 14 14.39 -6.67 5.74
C GLY A 14 13.55 -6.02 4.65
N LEU A 15 13.54 -4.69 4.58
CA LEU A 15 12.83 -3.96 3.53
C LEU A 15 13.57 -4.14 2.20
N ARG A 16 12.86 -3.93 1.11
CA ARG A 16 13.46 -4.00 -0.23
C ARG A 16 14.21 -2.71 -0.55
N SER A 17 15.15 -2.78 -1.50
CA SER A 17 15.88 -1.59 -1.97
C SER A 17 14.95 -0.51 -2.47
N ILE A 18 13.88 -0.92 -3.15
CA ILE A 18 12.79 -0.03 -3.54
C ILE A 18 11.63 -0.30 -2.61
N THR A 19 11.23 0.71 -1.87
CA THR A 19 10.08 0.62 -0.97
C THR A 19 9.14 1.78 -1.29
N PRO A 20 7.90 1.51 -1.72
CA PRO A 20 6.95 2.57 -1.99
C PRO A 20 6.67 3.38 -0.72
N TYR A 21 6.61 4.70 -0.88
CA TYR A 21 6.20 5.61 0.19
C TYR A 21 4.97 6.36 -0.27
N LEU A 22 3.85 6.16 0.42
CA LEU A 22 2.55 6.68 0.04
C LEU A 22 2.19 7.88 0.91
N PHE A 23 1.52 8.86 0.30
CA PHE A 23 0.95 10.00 1.04
C PHE A 23 -0.55 10.05 0.79
N PRO A 24 -1.31 9.09 1.36
CA PRO A 24 -2.76 9.11 1.24
C PRO A 24 -3.34 10.25 2.08
N GLN A 25 -4.53 10.68 1.71
CA GLN A 25 -5.26 11.69 2.46
C GLN A 25 -5.45 11.28 3.92
N ASP A 26 -5.77 10.00 4.15
CA ASP A 26 -6.01 9.43 5.47
C ASP A 26 -5.29 8.09 5.60
N PRO A 27 -4.03 8.09 6.09
CA PRO A 27 -3.26 6.87 6.25
C PRO A 27 -3.94 5.81 7.12
N GLY A 28 -4.65 6.21 8.17
CA GLY A 28 -5.34 5.27 9.04
C GLY A 28 -6.38 4.44 8.30
N LYS A 29 -7.14 5.08 7.41
CA LYS A 29 -8.11 4.38 6.57
C LYS A 29 -7.42 3.45 5.57
N LEU A 30 -6.32 3.88 4.98
CA LEU A 30 -5.59 3.04 4.04
C LEU A 30 -5.00 1.83 4.74
N ILE A 31 -4.43 2.00 5.92
CA ILE A 31 -3.89 0.89 6.72
C ILE A 31 -4.99 -0.14 7.00
N ASP A 32 -6.14 0.33 7.45
CA ASP A 32 -7.30 -0.53 7.72
C ASP A 32 -7.73 -1.29 6.48
N TYR A 33 -7.82 -0.60 5.36
CA TYR A 33 -8.18 -1.22 4.09
C TYR A 33 -7.17 -2.28 3.67
N LEU A 34 -5.87 -1.99 3.74
CA LEU A 34 -4.83 -2.94 3.38
C LEU A 34 -4.85 -4.20 4.24
N LYS A 35 -5.19 -4.06 5.53
CA LYS A 35 -5.36 -5.20 6.41
C LYS A 35 -6.52 -6.08 5.97
N ARG A 36 -7.67 -5.49 5.73
CA ARG A 36 -8.89 -6.24 5.41
C ARG A 36 -8.90 -6.77 3.98
N ALA A 37 -8.37 -6.00 3.04
CA ALA A 37 -8.37 -6.35 1.63
C ALA A 37 -7.29 -7.37 1.28
N PHE A 38 -6.09 -7.19 1.80
CA PHE A 38 -4.91 -7.92 1.33
C PHE A 38 -4.15 -8.64 2.45
N GLY A 39 -4.72 -8.73 3.64
CA GLY A 39 -4.05 -9.37 4.76
C GLY A 39 -2.82 -8.61 5.25
N GLY A 40 -2.78 -7.31 5.08
CA GLY A 40 -1.66 -6.49 5.50
C GLY A 40 -1.45 -6.50 7.01
N GLU A 41 -0.20 -6.37 7.42
CA GLU A 41 0.19 -6.29 8.83
C GLU A 41 0.89 -4.96 9.06
N GLN A 42 0.37 -4.16 9.98
CA GLN A 42 1.04 -2.94 10.40
C GLN A 42 2.24 -3.30 11.26
N THR A 43 3.44 -3.06 10.74
CA THR A 43 4.69 -3.41 11.43
C THR A 43 5.28 -2.24 12.20
N LEU A 44 4.89 -1.03 11.84
CA LEU A 44 5.38 0.18 12.50
C LEU A 44 4.34 1.29 12.36
N ARG A 45 4.20 2.11 13.41
CA ARG A 45 3.41 3.34 13.32
C ARG A 45 3.94 4.36 14.32
N ALA A 46 4.26 5.54 13.82
CA ALA A 46 4.59 6.70 14.64
C ALA A 46 3.59 7.81 14.36
N THR A 47 3.04 8.37 15.41
CA THR A 47 1.98 9.37 15.33
C THR A 47 2.50 10.69 15.88
N ARG A 48 2.14 11.81 15.22
CA ARG A 48 2.45 13.15 15.72
C ARG A 48 1.49 13.54 16.84
N PRO A 49 1.86 14.56 17.66
CA PRO A 49 0.97 15.02 18.73
C PRO A 49 -0.42 15.45 18.26
N ASP A 50 -0.55 15.90 17.00
CA ASP A 50 -1.84 16.31 16.42
C ASP A 50 -2.70 15.13 15.94
N GLY A 51 -2.23 13.90 16.11
CA GLY A 51 -2.93 12.70 15.71
C GLY A 51 -2.66 12.24 14.28
N THR A 52 -1.94 13.04 13.48
CA THR A 52 -1.58 12.61 12.13
C THR A 52 -0.48 11.55 12.17
N VAL A 53 -0.38 10.77 11.10
CA VAL A 53 0.63 9.71 11.01
C VAL A 53 1.93 10.29 10.51
N MET A 54 2.97 10.25 11.34
CA MET A 54 4.30 10.66 10.94
C MET A 54 4.92 9.63 10.00
N HIS A 55 4.77 8.35 10.33
CA HIS A 55 5.31 7.26 9.54
C HIS A 55 4.62 5.96 9.93
N ALA A 56 4.28 5.16 8.95
CA ALA A 56 3.76 3.82 9.17
C ALA A 56 4.29 2.86 8.10
N GLU A 57 4.34 1.58 8.45
CA GLU A 57 4.76 0.53 7.52
C GLU A 57 3.75 -0.60 7.60
N VAL A 58 3.37 -1.11 6.43
CA VAL A 58 2.44 -2.22 6.31
C VAL A 58 3.09 -3.27 5.43
N ARG A 59 3.19 -4.49 5.95
CA ARG A 59 3.70 -5.63 5.18
C ARG A 59 2.56 -6.38 4.54
N ILE A 60 2.70 -6.66 3.25
CA ILE A 60 1.78 -7.49 2.48
C ILE A 60 2.63 -8.56 1.79
N GLY A 61 2.42 -9.83 2.13
CA GLY A 61 3.25 -10.90 1.62
C GLY A 61 4.72 -10.72 2.01
N ASP A 62 5.59 -10.64 1.02
CA ASP A 62 7.03 -10.47 1.20
C ASP A 62 7.49 -9.01 1.10
N SER A 63 6.58 -8.08 0.96
CA SER A 63 6.90 -6.69 0.67
C SER A 63 6.24 -5.76 1.66
N SER A 64 6.81 -4.56 1.79
CA SER A 64 6.26 -3.53 2.66
C SER A 64 6.03 -2.24 1.89
N VAL A 65 5.00 -1.51 2.28
CA VAL A 65 4.80 -0.13 1.87
C VAL A 65 4.95 0.77 3.10
N MET A 66 5.49 1.94 2.87
CA MET A 66 5.56 2.99 3.87
C MET A 66 4.51 4.04 3.59
N MET A 67 4.11 4.78 4.60
CA MET A 67 3.19 5.91 4.39
C MET A 67 3.27 6.92 5.51
N GLY A 68 2.81 8.11 5.22
CA GLY A 68 2.65 9.18 6.19
C GLY A 68 1.54 10.11 5.76
N SER A 69 1.02 10.87 6.71
CA SER A 69 0.06 11.93 6.42
C SER A 69 0.71 13.00 5.56
N PRO A 70 -0.01 13.56 4.60
CA PRO A 70 0.52 14.66 3.79
C PRO A 70 1.02 15.80 4.67
N ILE A 71 2.20 16.33 4.35
CA ILE A 71 2.80 17.42 5.09
C ILE A 71 3.80 18.18 4.21
N GLY A 72 3.76 19.50 4.27
CA GLY A 72 4.71 20.35 3.56
C GLY A 72 4.74 20.07 2.07
N ARG A 73 5.92 19.72 1.55
CA ARG A 73 6.12 19.41 0.13
C ARG A 73 5.49 18.07 -0.28
N PHE A 74 5.19 17.22 0.69
CA PHE A 74 4.61 15.91 0.44
C PHE A 74 3.10 16.00 0.57
N GLY A 75 2.45 16.57 -0.45
CA GLY A 75 1.00 16.64 -0.51
C GLY A 75 0.38 15.28 -0.78
N PRO A 76 -0.96 15.18 -0.63
CA PRO A 76 -1.66 13.93 -0.96
C PRO A 76 -1.43 13.57 -2.41
N MET A 77 -1.19 12.29 -2.67
CA MET A 77 -0.94 11.82 -4.02
C MET A 77 -1.60 10.48 -4.25
N GLN A 78 -2.06 10.28 -5.48
CA GLN A 78 -2.52 8.97 -5.92
C GLN A 78 -1.32 8.08 -6.19
N SER A 79 -1.48 6.81 -5.86
CA SER A 79 -0.45 5.82 -6.11
C SER A 79 -1.08 4.57 -6.67
N SER A 80 -0.29 3.82 -7.44
CA SER A 80 -0.70 2.55 -7.99
C SER A 80 0.26 1.48 -7.49
N ILE A 81 -0.30 0.37 -7.01
CA ILE A 81 0.49 -0.76 -6.54
C ILE A 81 0.06 -1.98 -7.35
N TYR A 82 1.03 -2.74 -7.81
CA TYR A 82 0.78 -3.98 -8.53
C TYR A 82 1.09 -5.13 -7.57
N LEU A 83 0.07 -5.91 -7.23
CA LEU A 83 0.19 -6.97 -6.23
C LEU A 83 0.01 -8.33 -6.88
N TYR A 84 1.02 -9.19 -6.76
CA TYR A 84 0.94 -10.57 -7.22
C TYR A 84 0.34 -11.44 -6.13
N VAL A 85 -0.71 -12.18 -6.46
CA VAL A 85 -1.42 -13.06 -5.53
C VAL A 85 -1.68 -14.41 -6.20
N LYS A 86 -1.88 -15.44 -5.40
CA LYS A 86 -2.13 -16.79 -5.93
C LYS A 86 -3.52 -16.92 -6.53
N ASP A 87 -4.53 -16.33 -5.90
CA ASP A 87 -5.93 -16.40 -6.34
C ASP A 87 -6.47 -15.00 -6.53
N CYS A 88 -6.38 -14.53 -7.76
CA CYS A 88 -6.79 -13.18 -8.13
C CYS A 88 -8.27 -12.93 -7.83
N ASP A 89 -9.15 -13.88 -8.16
CA ASP A 89 -10.59 -13.73 -7.94
C ASP A 89 -10.93 -13.59 -6.46
N ALA A 90 -10.34 -14.46 -5.62
CA ALA A 90 -10.59 -14.42 -4.19
C ALA A 90 -10.12 -13.12 -3.56
N VAL A 91 -8.91 -12.65 -3.91
CA VAL A 91 -8.37 -11.41 -3.38
C VAL A 91 -9.16 -10.21 -3.88
N TYR A 92 -9.57 -10.21 -5.17
CA TYR A 92 -10.43 -9.17 -5.70
C TYR A 92 -11.72 -9.07 -4.91
N GLN A 93 -12.41 -10.19 -4.67
CA GLN A 93 -13.66 -10.19 -3.90
C GLN A 93 -13.44 -9.68 -2.48
N GLN A 94 -12.38 -10.10 -1.83
CA GLN A 94 -12.03 -9.63 -0.49
C GLN A 94 -11.79 -8.11 -0.48
N ALA A 95 -11.11 -7.60 -1.49
CA ALA A 95 -10.84 -6.16 -1.63
C ALA A 95 -12.15 -5.36 -1.81
N ILE A 96 -13.09 -5.88 -2.60
CA ILE A 96 -14.40 -5.26 -2.77
C ILE A 96 -15.18 -5.27 -1.44
N GLN A 97 -15.20 -6.40 -0.74
CA GLN A 97 -15.88 -6.52 0.55
C GLN A 97 -15.27 -5.59 1.61
N ALA A 98 -13.97 -5.32 1.51
CA ALA A 98 -13.29 -4.40 2.41
C ALA A 98 -13.57 -2.92 2.08
N GLY A 99 -14.28 -2.63 1.00
CA GLY A 99 -14.66 -1.27 0.63
C GLY A 99 -13.99 -0.73 -0.63
N GLY A 100 -13.20 -1.55 -1.32
CA GLY A 100 -12.57 -1.15 -2.57
C GLY A 100 -13.60 -0.93 -3.68
N ILE A 101 -13.29 -0.02 -4.59
CA ILE A 101 -14.12 0.27 -5.75
C ILE A 101 -13.49 -0.40 -6.97
N SER A 102 -14.27 -1.20 -7.68
CA SER A 102 -13.76 -1.91 -8.84
C SER A 102 -13.36 -0.94 -9.95
N VAL A 103 -12.15 -1.12 -10.45
CA VAL A 103 -11.73 -0.51 -11.70
C VAL A 103 -12.13 -1.43 -12.86
N PHE A 104 -11.79 -2.70 -12.75
CA PHE A 104 -12.32 -3.76 -13.63
C PHE A 104 -12.22 -5.12 -12.94
N GLU A 105 -13.13 -6.01 -13.30
CA GLU A 105 -13.16 -7.37 -12.76
C GLU A 105 -12.00 -8.21 -13.30
N PRO A 106 -11.62 -9.30 -12.59
CA PRO A 106 -10.57 -10.18 -13.08
C PRO A 106 -10.84 -10.71 -14.48
N VAL A 107 -9.85 -10.64 -15.32
CA VAL A 107 -9.89 -11.08 -16.70
C VAL A 107 -8.58 -11.75 -17.07
N ASP A 108 -8.65 -12.78 -17.92
CA ASP A 108 -7.44 -13.44 -18.41
C ASP A 108 -6.78 -12.57 -19.47
N MET A 109 -5.48 -12.35 -19.28
CA MET A 109 -4.66 -11.59 -20.21
C MET A 109 -3.98 -12.51 -21.22
N GLN A 110 -3.59 -11.96 -22.35
CA GLN A 110 -2.89 -12.71 -23.40
C GLN A 110 -1.57 -13.29 -22.92
N THR A 111 -0.97 -12.69 -21.89
CA THR A 111 0.28 -13.16 -21.29
C THR A 111 0.11 -14.41 -20.44
N GLY A 112 -1.12 -14.87 -20.24
CA GLY A 112 -1.43 -16.01 -19.38
C GLY A 112 -1.72 -15.63 -17.94
N GLU A 113 -1.61 -14.36 -17.59
CA GLU A 113 -1.91 -13.88 -16.25
C GLU A 113 -3.39 -13.50 -16.15
N ARG A 114 -3.92 -13.60 -14.94
CA ARG A 114 -5.25 -13.11 -14.63
C ARG A 114 -5.13 -11.82 -13.82
N TYR A 115 -5.88 -10.81 -14.20
CA TYR A 115 -5.67 -9.46 -13.70
C TYR A 115 -7.00 -8.77 -13.42
N GLY A 116 -7.14 -8.17 -12.25
CA GLY A 116 -8.26 -7.32 -11.88
C GLY A 116 -7.72 -6.10 -11.16
N ALA A 117 -8.56 -5.08 -10.97
CA ALA A 117 -8.14 -3.86 -10.31
C ALA A 117 -9.24 -3.24 -9.44
N VAL A 118 -8.84 -2.77 -8.30
CA VAL A 118 -9.71 -2.04 -7.36
C VAL A 118 -9.10 -0.71 -7.01
#